data_6009a2e43d05856764debeac4b7a5665
#
_entry.id   6009a2e43d05856764debeac4b7a5665
#
_cell.length_a   1.000
_cell.length_b   1.000
_cell.length_c   1.000
_cell.angle_alpha   90.00
_cell.angle_beta   90.00
_cell.angle_gamma   90.00
#
_symmetry.space_group_name_H-M   'P 1'
#
loop_
_entity.id
_entity.type
_entity.pdbx_description
1 polymer ?
#
loop_
_entity_poly.entity_id
_entity_poly.type
_entity_poly.pdbx_seq_one_letter_code
_entity_poly.pdbx_strand_id
1 'polypeptide(L)'
;MFSVAGLGAFFVERFSYIMEKMAEHLFIFIVSWIAAVAVGLLIGIIVTRPGKEKVGQVILAITGAAQAVPSIAVIALVFLFMGIGPLPALFSLFLYSLVPIVFNTASGLLNVSPAVKEAAKGMGLTPLQILFKIEIPNSIPAILSGVRTAAIINIGTATIAPAIGAGGLGEIIFIGLRLMDGVRIMAGAIPVAILAILVDFGLGFVERWVNPKGLQISKTPRT
;
A
#
# COMPACT_ATOMS: atom_id res chain seq x y z
N MET A 1 0.94 -11.49 -32.47
CA MET A 1 1.59 -12.69 -31.93
C MET A 1 2.78 -12.24 -31.08
N PHE A 2 2.96 -12.74 -29.88
CA PHE A 2 4.09 -12.35 -29.02
C PHE A 2 5.40 -12.89 -29.57
N SER A 3 6.47 -12.03 -29.60
CA SER A 3 7.81 -12.40 -30.02
C SER A 3 8.83 -11.80 -29.04
N VAL A 4 9.75 -12.61 -28.53
CA VAL A 4 10.80 -12.16 -27.61
C VAL A 4 11.73 -11.16 -28.30
N ALA A 5 12.08 -11.39 -29.58
CA ALA A 5 12.89 -10.46 -30.38
C ALA A 5 12.14 -9.12 -30.57
N GLY A 6 10.84 -9.15 -30.84
CA GLY A 6 10.02 -7.95 -30.94
C GLY A 6 9.93 -7.18 -29.63
N LEU A 7 9.93 -7.86 -28.48
CA LEU A 7 9.96 -7.22 -27.18
C LEU A 7 11.28 -6.48 -26.93
N GLY A 8 12.42 -7.10 -27.26
CA GLY A 8 13.74 -6.46 -27.17
C GLY A 8 13.84 -5.21 -28.06
N ALA A 9 13.38 -5.32 -29.32
CA ALA A 9 13.31 -4.20 -30.24
C ALA A 9 12.45 -3.05 -29.69
N PHE A 10 11.25 -3.36 -29.16
CA PHE A 10 10.36 -2.38 -28.60
C PHE A 10 10.99 -1.62 -27.41
N PHE A 11 11.70 -2.32 -26.51
CA PHE A 11 12.39 -1.68 -25.39
C PHE A 11 13.50 -0.73 -25.87
N VAL A 12 14.25 -1.08 -26.92
CA VAL A 12 15.30 -0.23 -27.46
C VAL A 12 14.71 0.99 -28.19
N GLU A 13 13.75 0.75 -29.09
CA GLU A 13 13.17 1.81 -29.93
C GLU A 13 12.28 2.77 -29.12
N ARG A 14 11.62 2.30 -28.06
CA ARG A 14 10.67 3.07 -27.25
C ARG A 14 11.16 3.34 -25.83
N PHE A 15 12.48 3.25 -25.59
CA PHE A 15 13.06 3.39 -24.25
C PHE A 15 12.64 4.71 -23.57
N SER A 16 12.75 5.84 -24.28
CA SER A 16 12.37 7.15 -23.75
C SER A 16 10.89 7.21 -23.35
N TYR A 17 10.01 6.67 -24.17
CA TYR A 17 8.58 6.58 -23.88
C TYR A 17 8.28 5.71 -22.65
N ILE A 18 8.94 4.56 -22.52
CA ILE A 18 8.78 3.69 -21.36
C ILE A 18 9.25 4.39 -20.08
N MET A 19 10.38 5.14 -20.16
CA MET A 19 10.90 5.88 -19.00
C MET A 19 9.99 7.04 -18.60
N GLU A 20 9.38 7.74 -19.54
CA GLU A 20 8.36 8.74 -19.29
C GLU A 20 7.16 8.12 -18.53
N LYS A 21 6.62 7.01 -19.05
CA LYS A 21 5.51 6.30 -18.43
C LYS A 21 5.86 5.68 -17.07
N MET A 22 7.12 5.28 -16.88
CA MET A 22 7.64 4.86 -15.58
C MET A 22 7.65 6.02 -14.58
N ALA A 23 8.11 7.20 -15.00
CA ALA A 23 8.13 8.39 -14.13
C ALA A 23 6.71 8.82 -13.71
N GLU A 24 5.75 8.83 -14.65
CA GLU A 24 4.34 9.08 -14.35
C GLU A 24 3.79 8.05 -13.34
N HIS A 25 4.09 6.77 -13.56
CA HIS A 25 3.63 5.69 -12.67
C HIS A 25 4.21 5.82 -11.27
N LEU A 26 5.50 6.11 -11.16
CA LEU A 26 6.17 6.36 -9.88
C LEU A 26 5.60 7.59 -9.16
N PHE A 27 5.34 8.67 -9.89
CA PHE A 27 4.75 9.88 -9.32
C PHE A 27 3.38 9.58 -8.71
N ILE A 28 2.49 8.94 -9.47
CA ILE A 28 1.14 8.58 -9.00
C ILE A 28 1.22 7.67 -7.77
N PHE A 29 2.07 6.63 -7.83
CA PHE A 29 2.30 5.72 -6.73
C PHE A 29 2.81 6.43 -5.48
N ILE A 30 3.93 7.16 -5.58
CA ILE A 30 4.61 7.77 -4.42
C ILE A 30 3.69 8.78 -3.73
N VAL A 31 3.05 9.66 -4.49
CA VAL A 31 2.18 10.71 -3.93
C VAL A 31 0.98 10.11 -3.22
N SER A 32 0.26 9.19 -3.87
CA SER A 32 -0.92 8.56 -3.26
C SER A 32 -0.57 7.69 -2.06
N TRP A 33 0.53 6.93 -2.13
CA TRP A 33 0.98 6.05 -1.07
C TRP A 33 1.49 6.81 0.15
N ILE A 34 2.33 7.85 -0.01
CA ILE A 34 2.81 8.67 1.11
C ILE A 34 1.64 9.36 1.82
N ALA A 35 0.70 9.93 1.06
CA ALA A 35 -0.51 10.51 1.62
C ALA A 35 -1.33 9.47 2.42
N ALA A 36 -1.48 8.25 1.87
CA ALA A 36 -2.18 7.16 2.54
C ALA A 36 -1.45 6.69 3.81
N VAL A 37 -0.11 6.63 3.81
CA VAL A 37 0.68 6.28 5.00
C VAL A 37 0.46 7.33 6.10
N ALA A 38 0.61 8.61 5.78
CA ALA A 38 0.43 9.67 6.77
C ALA A 38 -0.96 9.66 7.40
N VAL A 39 -2.01 9.64 6.57
CA VAL A 39 -3.41 9.68 7.04
C VAL A 39 -3.82 8.35 7.68
N GLY A 40 -3.42 7.21 7.09
CA GLY A 40 -3.78 5.89 7.58
C GLY A 40 -3.18 5.56 8.95
N LEU A 41 -1.93 5.95 9.19
CA LEU A 41 -1.30 5.82 10.51
C LEU A 41 -2.03 6.68 11.55
N LEU A 42 -2.33 7.94 11.22
CA LEU A 42 -3.07 8.84 12.11
C LEU A 42 -4.45 8.27 12.46
N ILE A 43 -5.22 7.82 11.48
CA ILE A 43 -6.55 7.21 11.72
C ILE A 43 -6.38 5.97 12.60
N GLY A 44 -5.49 5.03 12.25
CA GLY A 44 -5.27 3.80 13.00
C GLY A 44 -4.89 4.05 14.46
N ILE A 45 -4.07 5.07 14.73
CA ILE A 45 -3.71 5.48 16.08
C ILE A 45 -4.90 6.10 16.82
N ILE A 46 -5.62 7.04 16.20
CA ILE A 46 -6.71 7.78 16.85
C ILE A 46 -7.88 6.86 17.25
N VAL A 47 -8.23 5.92 16.37
CA VAL A 47 -9.39 5.03 16.62
C VAL A 47 -9.13 3.95 17.68
N THR A 48 -7.86 3.76 18.05
CA THR A 48 -7.46 2.78 19.08
C THR A 48 -7.15 3.40 20.43
N ARG A 49 -7.40 4.70 20.62
CA ARG A 49 -7.13 5.37 21.90
C ARG A 49 -8.07 4.91 23.01
N PRO A 50 -7.64 5.00 24.29
CA PRO A 50 -8.47 4.64 25.43
C PRO A 50 -9.87 5.28 25.37
N GLY A 51 -10.89 4.48 25.61
CA GLY A 51 -12.30 4.89 25.49
C GLY A 51 -12.86 4.83 24.07
N LYS A 52 -12.07 4.45 23.06
CA LYS A 52 -12.48 4.27 21.65
C LYS A 52 -12.41 2.82 21.17
N GLU A 53 -12.32 1.84 22.09
CA GLU A 53 -12.12 0.44 21.77
C GLU A 53 -13.21 -0.10 20.81
N LYS A 54 -14.47 0.28 21.04
CA LYS A 54 -15.61 -0.07 20.16
C LYS A 54 -15.45 0.56 18.76
N VAL A 55 -14.97 1.81 18.69
CA VAL A 55 -14.72 2.49 17.41
C VAL A 55 -13.62 1.79 16.66
N GLY A 56 -12.53 1.41 17.33
CA GLY A 56 -11.43 0.64 16.75
C GLY A 56 -11.91 -0.69 16.17
N GLN A 57 -12.75 -1.43 16.89
CA GLN A 57 -13.33 -2.69 16.40
C GLN A 57 -14.23 -2.49 15.16
N VAL A 58 -15.06 -1.45 15.16
CA VAL A 58 -15.90 -1.10 13.99
C VAL A 58 -15.05 -0.72 12.80
N ILE A 59 -14.01 0.09 12.99
CA ILE A 59 -13.08 0.46 11.91
C ILE A 59 -12.34 -0.78 11.37
N LEU A 60 -11.90 -1.70 12.23
CA LEU A 60 -11.33 -2.97 11.79
C LEU A 60 -12.31 -3.79 10.95
N ALA A 61 -13.56 -3.89 11.36
CA ALA A 61 -14.58 -4.62 10.61
C ALA A 61 -14.83 -3.97 9.23
N ILE A 62 -14.98 -2.64 9.19
CA ILE A 62 -15.20 -1.88 7.95
C ILE A 62 -13.99 -2.00 7.01
N THR A 63 -12.77 -1.75 7.51
CA THR A 63 -11.56 -1.82 6.68
C THR A 63 -11.25 -3.25 6.26
N GLY A 64 -11.53 -4.24 7.09
CA GLY A 64 -11.44 -5.65 6.72
C GLY A 64 -12.37 -6.00 5.57
N ALA A 65 -13.65 -5.59 5.65
CA ALA A 65 -14.62 -5.79 4.58
C ALA A 65 -14.26 -4.99 3.30
N ALA A 66 -13.75 -3.77 3.46
CA ALA A 66 -13.34 -2.92 2.34
C ALA A 66 -12.20 -3.51 1.49
N GLN A 67 -11.38 -4.40 2.06
CA GLN A 67 -10.34 -5.12 1.29
C GLN A 67 -10.93 -6.05 0.22
N ALA A 68 -12.19 -6.46 0.35
CA ALA A 68 -12.87 -7.28 -0.66
C ALA A 68 -13.41 -6.46 -1.84
N VAL A 69 -13.44 -5.11 -1.73
CA VAL A 69 -13.94 -4.24 -2.81
C VAL A 69 -12.91 -4.21 -3.95
N PRO A 70 -13.31 -4.52 -5.20
CA PRO A 70 -12.40 -4.44 -6.35
C PRO A 70 -11.86 -3.03 -6.55
N SER A 71 -10.55 -2.89 -6.76
CA SER A 71 -9.91 -1.59 -6.98
C SER A 71 -10.50 -0.80 -8.15
N ILE A 72 -10.87 -1.50 -9.22
CA ILE A 72 -11.52 -0.88 -10.37
C ILE A 72 -12.87 -0.24 -10.01
N ALA A 73 -13.61 -0.81 -9.04
CA ALA A 73 -14.87 -0.23 -8.58
C ALA A 73 -14.62 1.07 -7.82
N VAL A 74 -13.58 1.15 -7.00
CA VAL A 74 -13.20 2.38 -6.30
C VAL A 74 -12.82 3.47 -7.29
N ILE A 75 -11.99 3.13 -8.30
CA ILE A 75 -11.61 4.07 -9.38
C ILE A 75 -12.83 4.56 -10.13
N ALA A 76 -13.77 3.67 -10.48
CA ALA A 76 -14.99 4.03 -11.20
C ALA A 76 -15.91 4.93 -10.37
N LEU A 77 -16.05 4.69 -9.07
CA LEU A 77 -16.84 5.56 -8.19
C LEU A 77 -16.22 6.96 -8.08
N VAL A 78 -14.91 7.04 -7.87
CA VAL A 78 -14.23 8.35 -7.80
C VAL A 78 -14.34 9.10 -9.12
N PHE A 79 -14.16 8.39 -10.24
CA PHE A 79 -14.36 8.95 -11.58
C PHE A 79 -15.76 9.57 -11.76
N LEU A 80 -16.79 8.91 -11.25
CA LEU A 80 -18.18 9.40 -11.36
C LEU A 80 -18.36 10.77 -10.71
N PHE A 81 -17.67 11.06 -9.61
CA PHE A 81 -17.82 12.31 -8.86
C PHE A 81 -16.76 13.37 -9.21
N MET A 82 -15.55 12.95 -9.58
CA MET A 82 -14.41 13.85 -9.80
C MET A 82 -14.01 13.99 -11.29
N GLY A 83 -14.57 13.15 -12.18
CA GLY A 83 -14.26 13.19 -13.61
C GLY A 83 -12.93 12.53 -13.99
N ILE A 84 -12.37 12.95 -15.14
CA ILE A 84 -11.15 12.40 -15.76
C ILE A 84 -9.93 13.20 -15.32
N GLY A 85 -8.80 12.52 -15.09
CA GLY A 85 -7.52 13.18 -14.89
C GLY A 85 -6.64 12.54 -13.79
N PRO A 86 -5.45 13.10 -13.57
CA PRO A 86 -4.52 12.57 -12.57
C PRO A 86 -5.03 12.70 -11.12
N LEU A 87 -5.76 13.77 -10.80
CA LEU A 87 -6.25 14.01 -9.44
C LEU A 87 -7.27 12.97 -8.97
N PRO A 88 -8.31 12.60 -9.75
CA PRO A 88 -9.19 11.48 -9.41
C PRO A 88 -8.45 10.16 -9.24
N ALA A 89 -7.44 9.90 -10.06
CA ALA A 89 -6.64 8.69 -9.94
C ALA A 89 -5.82 8.67 -8.63
N LEU A 90 -5.11 9.76 -8.32
CA LEU A 90 -4.38 9.92 -7.06
C LEU A 90 -5.29 9.71 -5.86
N PHE A 91 -6.49 10.28 -5.89
CA PHE A 91 -7.46 10.15 -4.80
C PHE A 91 -7.99 8.71 -4.67
N SER A 92 -8.26 8.04 -5.78
CA SER A 92 -8.70 6.63 -5.79
C SER A 92 -7.63 5.72 -5.19
N LEU A 93 -6.38 5.88 -5.62
CA LEU A 93 -5.25 5.11 -5.13
C LEU A 93 -4.95 5.39 -3.66
N PHE A 94 -5.06 6.65 -3.24
CA PHE A 94 -4.98 7.05 -1.84
C PHE A 94 -6.03 6.33 -0.99
N LEU A 95 -7.31 6.39 -1.37
CA LEU A 95 -8.39 5.72 -0.64
C LEU A 95 -8.16 4.20 -0.53
N TYR A 96 -7.76 3.58 -1.63
CA TYR A 96 -7.54 2.14 -1.66
C TYR A 96 -6.35 1.72 -0.79
N SER A 97 -5.29 2.54 -0.77
CA SER A 97 -4.10 2.31 0.07
C SER A 97 -4.34 2.55 1.56
N LEU A 98 -5.31 3.41 1.92
CA LEU A 98 -5.67 3.64 3.32
C LEU A 98 -6.12 2.37 4.02
N VAL A 99 -6.85 1.51 3.33
CA VAL A 99 -7.52 0.34 3.91
C VAL A 99 -6.54 -0.60 4.62
N PRO A 100 -5.48 -1.14 3.97
CA PRO A 100 -4.52 -2.02 4.63
C PRO A 100 -3.69 -1.30 5.70
N ILE A 101 -3.40 0.00 5.55
CA ILE A 101 -2.63 0.75 6.53
C ILE A 101 -3.44 0.94 7.81
N VAL A 102 -4.68 1.41 7.72
CA VAL A 102 -5.57 1.61 8.88
C VAL A 102 -5.82 0.27 9.59
N PHE A 103 -6.15 -0.77 8.82
CA PHE A 103 -6.42 -2.11 9.35
C PHE A 103 -5.23 -2.64 10.14
N ASN A 104 -4.04 -2.66 9.56
CA ASN A 104 -2.85 -3.23 10.21
C ASN A 104 -2.38 -2.37 11.38
N THR A 105 -2.49 -1.03 11.29
CA THR A 105 -2.15 -0.13 12.39
C THR A 105 -3.08 -0.33 13.57
N ALA A 106 -4.39 -0.33 13.34
CA ALA A 106 -5.37 -0.52 14.39
C ALA A 106 -5.28 -1.92 15.01
N SER A 107 -5.16 -2.96 14.18
CA SER A 107 -4.98 -4.34 14.62
C SER A 107 -3.71 -4.50 15.48
N GLY A 108 -2.58 -3.95 15.02
CA GLY A 108 -1.32 -4.00 15.76
C GLY A 108 -1.45 -3.37 17.15
N LEU A 109 -2.02 -2.17 17.25
CA LEU A 109 -2.18 -1.44 18.51
C LEU A 109 -3.17 -2.11 19.46
N LEU A 110 -4.28 -2.67 18.95
CA LEU A 110 -5.28 -3.36 19.77
C LEU A 110 -4.76 -4.71 20.29
N ASN A 111 -3.88 -5.38 19.56
CA ASN A 111 -3.31 -6.68 19.93
C ASN A 111 -2.15 -6.59 20.94
N VAL A 112 -1.70 -5.37 21.33
CA VAL A 112 -0.71 -5.25 22.41
C VAL A 112 -1.33 -5.75 23.72
N SER A 113 -0.61 -6.68 24.39
CA SER A 113 -1.07 -7.36 25.60
C SER A 113 -1.63 -6.39 26.65
N PRO A 114 -2.86 -6.61 27.14
CA PRO A 114 -3.43 -5.81 28.23
C PRO A 114 -2.55 -5.81 29.48
N ALA A 115 -1.94 -6.95 29.83
CA ALA A 115 -1.07 -7.06 30.98
C ALA A 115 0.16 -6.11 30.89
N VAL A 116 0.74 -5.97 29.68
CA VAL A 116 1.86 -5.05 29.46
C VAL A 116 1.41 -3.59 29.61
N LYS A 117 0.22 -3.26 29.12
CA LYS A 117 -0.38 -1.91 29.28
C LYS A 117 -0.71 -1.60 30.74
N GLU A 118 -1.23 -2.57 31.48
CA GLU A 118 -1.52 -2.41 32.92
C GLU A 118 -0.26 -2.27 33.76
N ALA A 119 0.78 -3.07 33.48
CA ALA A 119 2.06 -2.92 34.14
C ALA A 119 2.67 -1.52 33.89
N ALA A 120 2.58 -1.02 32.65
CA ALA A 120 3.04 0.32 32.31
C ALA A 120 2.25 1.42 33.06
N LYS A 121 0.93 1.26 33.22
CA LYS A 121 0.09 2.15 34.04
C LYS A 121 0.50 2.09 35.53
N GLY A 122 0.75 0.89 36.05
CA GLY A 122 1.21 0.69 37.43
C GLY A 122 2.56 1.32 37.71
N MET A 123 3.43 1.45 36.71
CA MET A 123 4.70 2.19 36.76
C MET A 123 4.51 3.72 36.64
N GLY A 124 3.30 4.23 36.52
CA GLY A 124 3.01 5.66 36.43
C GLY A 124 3.19 6.26 35.04
N LEU A 125 3.25 5.46 33.96
CA LEU A 125 3.35 6.01 32.61
C LEU A 125 2.03 6.66 32.20
N THR A 126 2.15 7.85 31.59
CA THR A 126 1.00 8.55 31.00
C THR A 126 0.50 7.83 29.74
N PRO A 127 -0.75 8.05 29.29
CA PRO A 127 -1.29 7.43 28.08
C PRO A 127 -0.43 7.66 26.83
N LEU A 128 0.18 8.85 26.68
CA LEU A 128 1.09 9.14 25.58
C LEU A 128 2.41 8.37 25.70
N GLN A 129 2.94 8.24 26.91
CA GLN A 129 4.15 7.44 27.15
C GLN A 129 3.88 5.96 26.88
N ILE A 130 2.69 5.44 27.24
CA ILE A 130 2.30 4.07 26.90
C ILE A 130 2.22 3.90 25.39
N LEU A 131 1.59 4.84 24.67
CA LEU A 131 1.53 4.80 23.21
C LEU A 131 2.92 4.72 22.57
N PHE A 132 3.81 5.68 22.89
CA PHE A 132 5.09 5.79 22.17
C PHE A 132 6.14 4.80 22.67
N LYS A 133 6.13 4.42 23.95
CA LYS A 133 7.15 3.52 24.53
C LYS A 133 6.75 2.05 24.53
N ILE A 134 5.46 1.75 24.46
CA ILE A 134 4.95 0.36 24.58
C ILE A 134 4.15 -0.04 23.33
N GLU A 135 3.05 0.69 23.03
CA GLU A 135 2.11 0.24 22.01
C GLU A 135 2.72 0.30 20.60
N ILE A 136 3.26 1.46 20.19
CA ILE A 136 3.87 1.63 18.86
C ILE A 136 5.03 0.65 18.65
N PRO A 137 6.05 0.57 19.54
CA PRO A 137 7.16 -0.36 19.34
C PRO A 137 6.73 -1.82 19.20
N ASN A 138 5.73 -2.27 19.96
CA ASN A 138 5.20 -3.63 19.84
C ASN A 138 4.36 -3.84 18.57
N SER A 139 3.83 -2.77 18.00
CA SER A 139 2.98 -2.80 16.80
C SER A 139 3.75 -2.56 15.49
N ILE A 140 5.04 -2.17 15.55
CA ILE A 140 5.87 -1.89 14.37
C ILE A 140 5.76 -2.98 13.30
N PRO A 141 5.86 -4.28 13.61
CA PRO A 141 5.76 -5.32 12.59
C PRO A 141 4.44 -5.30 11.83
N ALA A 142 3.33 -5.11 12.54
CA ALA A 142 2.00 -5.03 11.93
C ALA A 142 1.83 -3.74 11.11
N ILE A 143 2.27 -2.60 11.64
CA ILE A 143 2.23 -1.31 10.95
C ILE A 143 3.02 -1.37 9.64
N LEU A 144 4.27 -1.85 9.68
CA LEU A 144 5.12 -1.95 8.49
C LEU A 144 4.56 -2.94 7.46
N SER A 145 3.98 -4.05 7.91
CA SER A 145 3.27 -4.99 7.04
C SER A 145 2.11 -4.31 6.30
N GLY A 146 1.32 -3.47 6.99
CA GLY A 146 0.25 -2.69 6.37
C GLY A 146 0.75 -1.69 5.34
N VAL A 147 1.82 -0.95 5.67
CA VAL A 147 2.46 0.03 4.77
C VAL A 147 3.03 -0.65 3.52
N ARG A 148 3.69 -1.81 3.68
CA ARG A 148 4.24 -2.62 2.59
C ARG A 148 3.13 -3.19 1.70
N THR A 149 2.10 -3.76 2.29
CA THR A 149 0.94 -4.28 1.55
C THR A 149 0.27 -3.19 0.74
N ALA A 150 0.08 -2.00 1.33
CA ALA A 150 -0.47 -0.84 0.63
C ALA A 150 0.39 -0.42 -0.58
N ALA A 151 1.72 -0.44 -0.46
CA ALA A 151 2.62 -0.10 -1.56
C ALA A 151 2.46 -1.05 -2.76
N ILE A 152 2.48 -2.37 -2.48
CA ILE A 152 2.36 -3.39 -3.54
C ILE A 152 1.02 -3.30 -4.24
N ILE A 153 -0.06 -3.18 -3.47
CA ILE A 153 -1.43 -3.03 -4.00
C ILE A 153 -1.54 -1.74 -4.83
N ASN A 154 -0.98 -0.63 -4.34
CA ASN A 154 -1.03 0.66 -5.03
C ASN A 154 -0.32 0.60 -6.39
N ILE A 155 0.91 0.07 -6.46
CA ILE A 155 1.65 -0.10 -7.72
C ILE A 155 0.82 -0.92 -8.72
N GLY A 156 0.25 -2.04 -8.29
CA GLY A 156 -0.61 -2.85 -9.15
C GLY A 156 -1.87 -2.11 -9.62
N THR A 157 -2.56 -1.43 -8.70
CA THR A 157 -3.79 -0.68 -8.99
C THR A 157 -3.53 0.55 -9.88
N ALA A 158 -2.36 1.19 -9.76
CA ALA A 158 -1.97 2.31 -10.60
C ALA A 158 -1.88 1.93 -12.10
N THR A 159 -1.78 0.64 -12.45
CA THR A 159 -1.88 0.19 -13.84
C THR A 159 -3.25 0.45 -14.46
N ILE A 160 -4.30 0.66 -13.64
CA ILE A 160 -5.66 0.93 -14.09
C ILE A 160 -5.91 2.45 -14.22
N ALA A 161 -5.09 3.28 -13.62
CA ALA A 161 -5.21 4.74 -13.62
C ALA A 161 -5.32 5.39 -15.04
N PRO A 162 -4.68 4.85 -16.10
CA PRO A 162 -4.87 5.36 -17.46
C PRO A 162 -6.31 5.25 -17.98
N ALA A 163 -7.13 4.34 -17.45
CA ALA A 163 -8.55 4.24 -17.81
C ALA A 163 -9.33 5.54 -17.52
N ILE A 164 -8.86 6.33 -16.57
CA ILE A 164 -9.41 7.65 -16.21
C ILE A 164 -8.46 8.80 -16.53
N GLY A 165 -7.50 8.59 -17.44
CA GLY A 165 -6.66 9.66 -17.99
C GLY A 165 -5.46 10.07 -17.13
N ALA A 166 -4.97 9.21 -16.25
CA ALA A 166 -3.85 9.55 -15.36
C ALA A 166 -2.45 9.17 -15.89
N GLY A 167 -2.35 8.45 -17.01
CA GLY A 167 -1.07 8.02 -17.56
C GLY A 167 -0.42 6.85 -16.80
N GLY A 168 0.91 6.73 -16.93
CA GLY A 168 1.70 5.68 -16.31
C GLY A 168 1.88 4.41 -17.17
N LEU A 169 2.64 3.44 -16.67
CA LEU A 169 2.95 2.19 -17.39
C LEU A 169 1.72 1.40 -17.85
N GLY A 170 0.61 1.54 -17.12
CA GLY A 170 -0.67 0.94 -17.52
C GLY A 170 -1.17 1.41 -18.87
N GLU A 171 -0.82 2.62 -19.33
CA GLU A 171 -1.17 3.12 -20.66
C GLU A 171 -0.63 2.23 -21.78
N ILE A 172 0.62 1.78 -21.64
CA ILE A 172 1.25 0.85 -22.58
C ILE A 172 0.48 -0.47 -22.62
N ILE A 173 0.07 -0.97 -21.44
CA ILE A 173 -0.74 -2.20 -21.31
C ILE A 173 -2.09 -2.03 -22.00
N PHE A 174 -2.82 -0.92 -21.72
CA PHE A 174 -4.13 -0.67 -22.31
C PHE A 174 -4.09 -0.50 -23.83
N ILE A 175 -3.08 0.19 -24.36
CA ILE A 175 -2.85 0.29 -25.81
C ILE A 175 -2.61 -1.10 -26.40
N GLY A 176 -1.75 -1.90 -25.75
CA GLY A 176 -1.49 -3.28 -26.15
C GLY A 176 -2.74 -4.16 -26.20
N LEU A 177 -3.60 -4.04 -25.17
CA LEU A 177 -4.88 -4.76 -25.11
C LEU A 177 -5.83 -4.35 -26.23
N ARG A 178 -5.97 -3.05 -26.51
CA ARG A 178 -6.83 -2.55 -27.59
C ARG A 178 -6.38 -3.00 -28.98
N LEU A 179 -5.06 -3.09 -29.18
CA LEU A 179 -4.45 -3.49 -30.45
C LEU A 179 -4.21 -5.01 -30.55
N MET A 180 -4.53 -5.78 -29.52
CA MET A 180 -4.21 -7.20 -29.40
C MET A 180 -2.70 -7.47 -29.59
N ASP A 181 -1.86 -6.52 -29.16
CA ASP A 181 -0.41 -6.54 -29.29
C ASP A 181 0.26 -7.07 -28.01
N GLY A 182 0.63 -8.34 -28.02
CA GLY A 182 1.28 -9.00 -26.89
C GLY A 182 2.65 -8.38 -26.51
N VAL A 183 3.38 -7.79 -27.48
CA VAL A 183 4.66 -7.15 -27.22
C VAL A 183 4.46 -5.90 -26.35
N ARG A 184 3.48 -5.06 -26.68
CA ARG A 184 3.13 -3.87 -25.89
C ARG A 184 2.62 -4.24 -24.49
N ILE A 185 1.76 -5.24 -24.40
CA ILE A 185 1.24 -5.71 -23.08
C ILE A 185 2.42 -6.08 -22.18
N MET A 186 3.36 -6.89 -22.69
CA MET A 186 4.53 -7.31 -21.91
C MET A 186 5.49 -6.14 -21.62
N ALA A 187 5.66 -5.20 -22.57
CA ALA A 187 6.49 -4.03 -22.40
C ALA A 187 5.99 -3.07 -21.30
N GLY A 188 4.69 -3.06 -21.02
CA GLY A 188 4.14 -2.34 -19.88
C GLY A 188 4.12 -3.18 -18.59
N ALA A 189 3.76 -4.47 -18.69
CA ALA A 189 3.60 -5.34 -17.52
C ALA A 189 4.92 -5.70 -16.82
N ILE A 190 6.00 -5.96 -17.59
CA ILE A 190 7.31 -6.33 -17.02
C ILE A 190 7.88 -5.21 -16.15
N PRO A 191 7.94 -3.94 -16.58
CA PRO A 191 8.41 -2.85 -15.72
C PRO A 191 7.57 -2.67 -14.44
N VAL A 192 6.25 -2.81 -14.51
CA VAL A 192 5.39 -2.76 -13.33
C VAL A 192 5.73 -3.89 -12.35
N ALA A 193 5.88 -5.12 -12.85
CA ALA A 193 6.22 -6.26 -12.01
C ALA A 193 7.59 -6.09 -11.34
N ILE A 194 8.60 -5.63 -12.09
CA ILE A 194 9.93 -5.34 -11.57
C ILE A 194 9.85 -4.25 -10.49
N LEU A 195 9.12 -3.16 -10.76
CA LEU A 195 8.92 -2.08 -9.79
C LEU A 195 8.28 -2.59 -8.50
N ALA A 196 7.21 -3.38 -8.59
CA ALA A 196 6.53 -3.94 -7.43
C ALA A 196 7.47 -4.83 -6.61
N ILE A 197 8.27 -5.68 -7.27
CA ILE A 197 9.26 -6.54 -6.62
C ILE A 197 10.34 -5.71 -5.93
N LEU A 198 10.89 -4.69 -6.60
CA LEU A 198 11.93 -3.82 -6.02
C LEU A 198 11.43 -3.07 -4.79
N VAL A 199 10.21 -2.53 -4.85
CA VAL A 199 9.58 -1.83 -3.71
C VAL A 199 9.30 -2.82 -2.59
N ASP A 200 8.82 -4.03 -2.88
CA ASP A 200 8.58 -5.08 -1.89
C ASP A 200 9.87 -5.48 -1.15
N PHE A 201 10.94 -5.75 -1.89
CA PHE A 201 12.24 -6.05 -1.30
C PHE A 201 12.80 -4.87 -0.49
N GLY A 202 12.70 -3.65 -1.00
CA GLY A 202 13.17 -2.44 -0.31
C GLY A 202 12.43 -2.21 1.01
N LEU A 203 11.10 -2.29 1.00
CA LEU A 203 10.30 -2.15 2.23
C LEU A 203 10.50 -3.34 3.18
N GLY A 204 10.67 -4.56 2.67
CA GLY A 204 11.00 -5.73 3.46
C GLY A 204 12.38 -5.63 4.13
N PHE A 205 13.36 -4.96 3.50
CA PHE A 205 14.64 -4.66 4.11
C PHE A 205 14.49 -3.64 5.26
N VAL A 206 13.74 -2.55 5.02
CA VAL A 206 13.41 -1.55 6.06
C VAL A 206 12.68 -2.20 7.23
N GLU A 207 11.70 -3.06 6.96
CA GLU A 207 10.97 -3.81 7.98
C GLU A 207 11.92 -4.63 8.87
N ARG A 208 12.86 -5.36 8.29
CA ARG A 208 13.84 -6.16 9.05
C ARG A 208 14.77 -5.32 9.89
N TRP A 209 15.14 -4.13 9.41
CA TRP A 209 16.06 -3.23 10.10
C TRP A 209 15.39 -2.50 11.27
N VAL A 210 14.14 -2.09 11.10
CA VAL A 210 13.35 -1.38 12.11
C VAL A 210 12.76 -2.31 13.17
N ASN A 211 12.55 -3.59 12.84
CA ASN A 211 11.89 -4.56 13.71
C ASN A 211 12.72 -4.83 14.97
N PRO A 212 12.18 -4.60 16.20
CA PRO A 212 12.91 -4.82 17.44
C PRO A 212 13.40 -6.26 17.57
N LYS A 213 14.67 -6.46 17.91
CA LYS A 213 15.31 -7.79 18.02
C LYS A 213 14.56 -8.74 18.94
N GLY A 214 13.89 -8.23 19.99
CA GLY A 214 13.10 -9.05 20.93
C GLY A 214 11.84 -9.69 20.34
N LEU A 215 11.28 -9.14 19.26
CA LEU A 215 10.10 -9.69 18.57
C LEU A 215 10.48 -10.72 17.47
N GLN A 216 11.76 -10.88 17.17
CA GLN A 216 12.25 -11.81 16.15
C GLN A 216 12.35 -13.26 16.64
N ILE A 217 12.32 -13.48 17.97
CA ILE A 217 12.58 -14.81 18.60
C ILE A 217 11.38 -15.77 18.45
N SER A 218 10.18 -15.29 18.09
CA SER A 218 8.98 -16.13 18.00
C SER A 218 8.88 -17.00 16.73
N LYS A 219 9.89 -16.98 15.85
CA LYS A 219 9.91 -17.76 14.60
C LYS A 219 10.60 -19.11 14.69
N THR A 220 11.07 -19.52 15.87
CA THR A 220 11.61 -20.89 16.04
C THR A 220 10.42 -21.84 16.18
N PRO A 221 10.25 -22.86 15.31
CA PRO A 221 9.23 -23.89 15.49
C PRO A 221 9.50 -24.59 16.83
N ARG A 222 8.50 -24.63 17.70
CA ARG A 222 8.55 -25.57 18.83
C ARG A 222 8.46 -26.96 18.21
N THR A 223 9.60 -27.66 18.18
CA THR A 223 9.69 -29.11 17.96
C THR A 223 8.99 -29.85 19.08
#